data_b3bac4ea51f0f596913b5311805a4d85
#
_entry.id   b3bac4ea51f0f596913b5311805a4d85
#
_cell.length_a   1.000
_cell.length_b   1.000
_cell.length_c   1.000
_cell.angle_alpha   90.00
_cell.angle_beta   90.00
_cell.angle_gamma   90.00
#
_symmetry.space_group_name_H-M   'P 1'
#
loop_
_entity.id
_entity.type
_entity.pdbx_description
1 polymer ?
#
loop_
_entity_poly.entity_id
_entity_poly.type
_entity_poly.pdbx_seq_one_letter_code
_entity_poly.pdbx_strand_id
1 'polypeptide(L)'
;MTAENTAPGRFMTAEAAQSMGVFAQAATQQVNNDVLGKPRAIYTIARGSSDAVANILSYEFMRELGVPVTSLPPSVFSIGAGVSLEEVTVLVISQSGASDDLVLSAKGASAQGATVVAITNQRDSSVELESNMTLSVCAGPELAVPVTKSVIGSIGAGMALLGALKPGYAFKARAAADKLKDLSVQHPRVCALQSAFLRARHIYVIGRDTGYGAAQEVALKLKECCALHAEAYSSSEVLHGPLQLATNPLMVLMLDTGIAAIQDSLDQAEARFSAVDCDVHRIRISEFCCDEIAPAAAAAVLLAAMYPVILNTALALGLDPDVPETLSKVTQTK
;
A
#
# COMPACT_ATOMS: atom_id res chain seq x y z
N MET A 1 -18.07 31.45 -0.79
CA MET A 1 -18.66 30.09 -0.87
C MET A 1 -18.69 29.57 0.55
N THR A 2 -19.87 29.47 1.13
CA THR A 2 -20.09 28.92 2.49
C THR A 2 -19.63 27.49 2.50
N ALA A 3 -18.74 27.12 3.44
CA ALA A 3 -18.37 25.73 3.71
C ALA A 3 -19.68 24.96 3.99
N GLU A 4 -20.13 24.14 3.05
CA GLU A 4 -21.11 23.12 3.35
C GLU A 4 -20.52 22.26 4.48
N ASN A 5 -21.18 22.25 5.61
CA ASN A 5 -20.80 21.48 6.80
C ASN A 5 -20.98 19.99 6.46
N THR A 6 -19.98 19.41 5.79
CA THR A 6 -19.98 17.98 5.43
C THR A 6 -19.60 17.20 6.68
N ALA A 7 -20.33 16.10 6.97
CA ALA A 7 -20.03 15.24 8.12
C ALA A 7 -18.58 14.75 8.04
N PRO A 8 -17.79 14.78 9.13
CA PRO A 8 -16.43 14.27 9.18
C PRO A 8 -16.33 12.83 8.65
N GLY A 9 -15.28 12.53 7.87
CA GLY A 9 -15.04 11.21 7.31
C GLY A 9 -15.97 10.77 6.18
N ARG A 10 -16.82 11.67 5.66
CA ARG A 10 -17.80 11.35 4.60
C ARG A 10 -17.10 10.87 3.32
N PHE A 11 -16.02 11.54 2.93
CA PHE A 11 -15.31 11.19 1.70
C PHE A 11 -14.56 9.86 1.86
N MET A 12 -13.81 9.70 2.95
CA MET A 12 -13.09 8.47 3.23
C MET A 12 -14.03 7.27 3.34
N THR A 13 -15.24 7.45 3.94
CA THR A 13 -16.28 6.41 4.00
C THR A 13 -16.67 5.93 2.59
N ALA A 14 -17.02 6.88 1.72
CA ALA A 14 -17.48 6.56 0.37
C ALA A 14 -16.37 5.96 -0.49
N GLU A 15 -15.14 6.45 -0.33
CA GLU A 15 -13.97 6.04 -1.09
C GLU A 15 -13.47 4.66 -0.65
N ALA A 16 -13.39 4.40 0.65
CA ALA A 16 -13.03 3.08 1.17
C ALA A 16 -14.00 1.98 0.71
N ALA A 17 -15.30 2.28 0.65
CA ALA A 17 -16.31 1.33 0.18
C ALA A 17 -16.14 0.94 -1.31
N GLN A 18 -15.47 1.76 -2.12
CA GLN A 18 -15.21 1.50 -3.53
C GLN A 18 -13.96 0.64 -3.78
N SER A 19 -13.16 0.36 -2.76
CA SER A 19 -11.81 -0.21 -2.88
C SER A 19 -11.76 -1.50 -3.68
N MET A 20 -12.64 -2.46 -3.41
CA MET A 20 -12.61 -3.77 -4.09
C MET A 20 -13.03 -3.67 -5.56
N GLY A 21 -13.99 -2.83 -5.90
CA GLY A 21 -14.36 -2.54 -7.29
C GLY A 21 -13.22 -1.88 -8.08
N VAL A 22 -12.52 -0.93 -7.45
CA VAL A 22 -11.34 -0.26 -8.02
C VAL A 22 -10.19 -1.26 -8.23
N PHE A 23 -9.92 -2.13 -7.25
CA PHE A 23 -8.96 -3.22 -7.41
C PHE A 23 -9.26 -4.07 -8.65
N ALA A 24 -10.50 -4.55 -8.76
CA ALA A 24 -10.90 -5.45 -9.84
C ALA A 24 -10.74 -4.78 -11.22
N GLN A 25 -11.13 -3.52 -11.34
CA GLN A 25 -10.97 -2.76 -12.58
C GLN A 25 -9.48 -2.56 -12.93
N ALA A 26 -8.66 -2.18 -11.96
CA ALA A 26 -7.24 -1.94 -12.18
C ALA A 26 -6.48 -3.24 -12.50
N ALA A 27 -6.80 -4.35 -11.81
CA ALA A 27 -6.12 -5.64 -12.01
C ALA A 27 -6.46 -6.32 -13.34
N THR A 28 -7.55 -5.93 -13.99
CA THR A 28 -7.99 -6.50 -15.27
C THR A 28 -7.76 -5.59 -16.49
N GLN A 29 -7.15 -4.41 -16.28
CA GLN A 29 -6.84 -3.51 -17.37
C GLN A 29 -5.87 -4.14 -18.38
N GLN A 30 -6.05 -3.80 -19.64
CA GLN A 30 -5.11 -4.23 -20.69
C GLN A 30 -3.83 -3.41 -20.60
N VAL A 31 -2.70 -4.10 -20.65
CA VAL A 31 -1.36 -3.50 -20.60
C VAL A 31 -0.67 -3.79 -21.93
N ASN A 32 -0.34 -2.73 -22.67
CA ASN A 32 0.52 -2.86 -23.84
C ASN A 32 1.97 -3.05 -23.36
N ASN A 33 2.57 -4.19 -23.67
CA ASN A 33 3.91 -4.55 -23.24
C ASN A 33 5.01 -4.31 -24.30
N ASP A 34 4.69 -3.64 -25.40
CA ASP A 34 5.63 -3.41 -26.50
C ASP A 34 6.90 -2.65 -26.05
N VAL A 35 6.75 -1.79 -25.01
CA VAL A 35 7.87 -1.03 -24.45
C VAL A 35 8.56 -1.74 -23.29
N LEU A 36 7.96 -2.84 -22.80
CA LEU A 36 8.46 -3.61 -21.65
C LEU A 36 9.40 -4.72 -22.16
N GLY A 37 10.70 -4.53 -22.07
CA GLY A 37 11.65 -5.60 -22.24
C GLY A 37 11.60 -6.61 -21.09
N LYS A 38 12.59 -7.51 -21.03
CA LYS A 38 12.86 -8.32 -19.82
C LYS A 38 13.81 -7.52 -18.93
N PRO A 39 13.32 -6.87 -17.86
CA PRO A 39 14.18 -6.06 -17.02
C PRO A 39 15.17 -6.96 -16.26
N ARG A 40 16.41 -6.51 -16.13
CA ARG A 40 17.42 -7.15 -15.26
C ARG A 40 17.16 -6.88 -13.79
N ALA A 41 16.55 -5.73 -13.50
CA ALA A 41 16.08 -5.31 -12.18
C ALA A 41 14.90 -4.35 -12.34
N ILE A 42 14.11 -4.19 -11.31
CA ILE A 42 13.04 -3.21 -11.24
C ILE A 42 13.33 -2.30 -10.05
N TYR A 43 13.26 -1.00 -10.26
CA TYR A 43 13.32 -0.02 -9.18
C TYR A 43 11.97 0.63 -8.99
N THR A 44 11.61 0.92 -7.74
CA THR A 44 10.40 1.66 -7.42
C THR A 44 10.75 3.04 -6.91
N ILE A 45 9.97 4.05 -7.28
CA ILE A 45 10.09 5.41 -6.78
C ILE A 45 8.69 5.86 -6.36
N ALA A 46 8.53 6.13 -5.07
CA ALA A 46 7.24 6.46 -4.49
C ALA A 46 7.39 7.21 -3.16
N ARG A 47 6.28 7.71 -2.60
CA ARG A 47 6.18 8.34 -1.28
C ARG A 47 4.94 7.86 -0.54
N GLY A 48 5.00 7.84 0.79
CA GLY A 48 3.85 7.58 1.65
C GLY A 48 3.11 6.28 1.32
N SER A 49 1.82 6.35 1.12
CA SER A 49 0.99 5.19 0.75
C SER A 49 1.41 4.53 -0.56
N SER A 50 1.92 5.31 -1.52
CA SER A 50 2.45 4.76 -2.76
C SER A 50 3.73 3.95 -2.54
N ASP A 51 4.56 4.29 -1.54
CA ASP A 51 5.74 3.52 -1.17
C ASP A 51 5.34 2.20 -0.48
N ALA A 52 4.30 2.20 0.32
CA ALA A 52 3.72 0.96 0.87
C ALA A 52 3.22 0.03 -0.25
N VAL A 53 2.56 0.57 -1.30
CA VAL A 53 2.21 -0.19 -2.51
C VAL A 53 3.44 -0.73 -3.20
N ALA A 54 4.46 0.11 -3.39
CA ALA A 54 5.73 -0.29 -4.01
C ALA A 54 6.36 -1.47 -3.26
N ASN A 55 6.28 -1.47 -1.94
CA ASN A 55 6.78 -2.56 -1.09
C ASN A 55 5.99 -3.86 -1.30
N ILE A 56 4.65 -3.80 -1.31
CA ILE A 56 3.79 -4.95 -1.62
C ILE A 56 4.14 -5.53 -3.00
N LEU A 57 4.20 -4.69 -4.02
CA LEU A 57 4.49 -5.10 -5.38
C LEU A 57 5.93 -5.64 -5.54
N SER A 58 6.89 -5.09 -4.80
CA SER A 58 8.28 -5.57 -4.86
C SER A 58 8.40 -7.04 -4.49
N TYR A 59 7.76 -7.47 -3.40
CA TYR A 59 7.74 -8.88 -3.03
C TYR A 59 7.05 -9.76 -4.07
N GLU A 60 5.92 -9.31 -4.60
CA GLU A 60 5.19 -10.05 -5.62
C GLU A 60 5.99 -10.18 -6.92
N PHE A 61 6.60 -9.09 -7.40
CA PHE A 61 7.42 -9.09 -8.60
C PHE A 61 8.69 -9.94 -8.45
N MET A 62 9.40 -9.84 -7.31
CA MET A 62 10.57 -10.68 -7.04
C MET A 62 10.22 -12.16 -7.07
N ARG A 63 9.11 -12.54 -6.44
CA ARG A 63 8.63 -13.94 -6.41
C ARG A 63 8.30 -14.46 -7.79
N GLU A 64 7.66 -13.67 -8.61
CA GLU A 64 7.14 -14.12 -9.90
C GLU A 64 8.16 -14.00 -11.05
N LEU A 65 9.00 -12.97 -11.04
CA LEU A 65 9.95 -12.70 -12.13
C LEU A 65 11.37 -13.22 -11.83
N GLY A 66 11.72 -13.39 -10.56
CA GLY A 66 13.08 -13.79 -10.16
C GLY A 66 14.14 -12.71 -10.40
N VAL A 67 13.73 -11.43 -10.48
CA VAL A 67 14.65 -10.29 -10.62
C VAL A 67 14.65 -9.42 -9.37
N PRO A 68 15.74 -8.71 -9.05
CA PRO A 68 15.78 -7.78 -7.94
C PRO A 68 14.75 -6.66 -8.12
N VAL A 69 14.00 -6.34 -7.05
CA VAL A 69 13.13 -5.16 -6.99
C VAL A 69 13.47 -4.38 -5.72
N THR A 70 13.76 -3.09 -5.84
CA THR A 70 14.12 -2.25 -4.69
C THR A 70 13.70 -0.80 -4.89
N SER A 71 13.51 -0.08 -3.77
CA SER A 71 13.19 1.33 -3.79
C SER A 71 14.43 2.18 -4.05
N LEU A 72 14.28 3.22 -4.87
CA LEU A 72 15.24 4.32 -5.03
C LEU A 72 14.66 5.59 -4.38
N PRO A 73 15.40 6.24 -3.49
CA PRO A 73 14.97 7.52 -2.94
C PRO A 73 14.80 8.57 -4.06
N PRO A 74 13.69 9.30 -4.13
CA PRO A 74 13.50 10.35 -5.15
C PRO A 74 14.62 11.41 -5.14
N SER A 75 15.23 11.68 -3.99
CA SER A 75 16.33 12.65 -3.87
C SER A 75 17.56 12.30 -4.70
N VAL A 76 17.73 11.06 -5.12
CA VAL A 76 18.80 10.64 -6.05
C VAL A 76 18.70 11.41 -7.36
N PHE A 77 17.49 11.72 -7.82
CA PHE A 77 17.22 12.43 -9.07
C PHE A 77 16.79 13.88 -8.86
N SER A 78 16.01 14.17 -7.81
CA SER A 78 15.47 15.52 -7.59
C SER A 78 16.52 16.50 -7.04
N ILE A 79 17.54 15.98 -6.35
CA ILE A 79 18.64 16.76 -5.76
C ILE A 79 19.99 16.31 -6.32
N GLY A 80 20.18 15.00 -6.48
CA GLY A 80 21.42 14.41 -6.95
C GLY A 80 21.53 14.35 -8.48
N ALA A 81 22.65 13.80 -8.96
CA ALA A 81 22.95 13.64 -10.40
C ALA A 81 22.31 12.38 -11.03
N GLY A 82 21.56 11.60 -10.25
CA GLY A 82 21.04 10.30 -10.69
C GLY A 82 22.06 9.17 -10.62
N VAL A 83 21.63 8.00 -11.08
CA VAL A 83 22.47 6.79 -11.23
C VAL A 83 22.15 6.14 -12.57
N SER A 84 23.11 5.39 -13.16
CA SER A 84 22.88 4.64 -14.39
C SER A 84 21.78 3.60 -14.21
N LEU A 85 20.84 3.55 -15.14
CA LEU A 85 19.64 2.70 -15.10
C LEU A 85 19.42 1.97 -16.45
N GLU A 86 20.50 1.62 -17.13
CA GLU A 86 20.43 0.88 -18.39
C GLU A 86 19.81 -0.52 -18.17
N GLU A 87 18.94 -0.94 -19.07
CA GLU A 87 18.28 -2.26 -19.08
C GLU A 87 17.43 -2.57 -17.83
N VAL A 88 16.94 -1.54 -17.11
CA VAL A 88 16.06 -1.71 -15.96
C VAL A 88 14.72 -1.04 -16.19
N THR A 89 13.70 -1.48 -15.45
CA THR A 89 12.40 -0.81 -15.38
C THR A 89 12.32 -0.01 -14.08
N VAL A 90 11.82 1.22 -14.18
CA VAL A 90 11.51 2.06 -13.01
C VAL A 90 10.00 2.24 -12.91
N LEU A 91 9.42 1.82 -11.78
CA LEU A 91 8.01 2.03 -11.46
C LEU A 91 7.88 3.30 -10.63
N VAL A 92 7.27 4.33 -11.18
CA VAL A 92 6.93 5.55 -10.44
C VAL A 92 5.46 5.47 -10.04
N ILE A 93 5.20 5.37 -8.73
CA ILE A 93 3.84 5.21 -8.20
C ILE A 93 3.43 6.52 -7.53
N SER A 94 2.39 7.16 -8.04
CA SER A 94 1.90 8.45 -7.56
C SER A 94 0.41 8.63 -7.84
N GLN A 95 -0.39 8.77 -6.79
CA GLN A 95 -1.84 8.99 -6.96
C GLN A 95 -2.14 10.25 -7.79
N SER A 96 -1.52 11.38 -7.48
CA SER A 96 -1.73 12.64 -8.18
C SER A 96 -0.88 12.80 -9.45
N GLY A 97 0.26 12.10 -9.52
CA GLY A 97 1.23 12.27 -10.60
C GLY A 97 1.83 13.68 -10.71
N ALA A 98 1.76 14.48 -9.63
CA ALA A 98 2.09 15.91 -9.66
C ALA A 98 3.15 16.34 -8.63
N SER A 99 3.69 15.44 -7.83
CA SER A 99 4.76 15.77 -6.86
C SER A 99 6.07 16.04 -7.60
N ASP A 100 6.67 17.19 -7.37
CA ASP A 100 7.86 17.67 -8.13
C ASP A 100 9.03 16.67 -8.07
N ASP A 101 9.31 16.11 -6.90
CA ASP A 101 10.38 15.14 -6.73
C ASP A 101 10.15 13.84 -7.51
N LEU A 102 8.90 13.41 -7.66
CA LEU A 102 8.55 12.23 -8.46
C LEU A 102 8.59 12.52 -9.96
N VAL A 103 8.19 13.71 -10.40
CA VAL A 103 8.32 14.17 -11.80
C VAL A 103 9.80 14.23 -12.18
N LEU A 104 10.63 14.87 -11.35
CA LEU A 104 12.08 14.94 -11.56
C LEU A 104 12.72 13.55 -11.56
N SER A 105 12.21 12.63 -10.73
CA SER A 105 12.68 11.25 -10.71
C SER A 105 12.32 10.47 -11.96
N ALA A 106 11.09 10.60 -12.47
CA ALA A 106 10.67 9.96 -13.72
C ALA A 106 11.55 10.44 -14.89
N LYS A 107 11.72 11.77 -15.02
CA LYS A 107 12.56 12.39 -16.02
C LYS A 107 14.03 11.97 -15.90
N GLY A 108 14.57 12.00 -14.69
CA GLY A 108 15.95 11.63 -14.41
C GLY A 108 16.21 10.14 -14.70
N ALA A 109 15.30 9.25 -14.32
CA ALA A 109 15.40 7.82 -14.59
C ALA A 109 15.38 7.52 -16.10
N SER A 110 14.48 8.17 -16.84
CA SER A 110 14.43 8.06 -18.31
C SER A 110 15.72 8.56 -18.96
N ALA A 111 16.27 9.69 -18.51
CA ALA A 111 17.54 10.22 -19.00
C ALA A 111 18.74 9.31 -18.71
N GLN A 112 18.64 8.46 -17.68
CA GLN A 112 19.67 7.48 -17.30
C GLN A 112 19.48 6.08 -17.93
N GLY A 113 18.56 5.97 -18.91
CA GLY A 113 18.38 4.76 -19.72
C GLY A 113 17.32 3.78 -19.22
N ALA A 114 16.56 4.10 -18.18
CA ALA A 114 15.47 3.24 -17.69
C ALA A 114 14.25 3.26 -18.61
N THR A 115 13.53 2.14 -18.65
CA THR A 115 12.13 2.14 -19.07
C THR A 115 11.26 2.57 -17.90
N VAL A 116 10.68 3.77 -17.97
CA VAL A 116 9.86 4.34 -16.89
C VAL A 116 8.40 3.96 -17.09
N VAL A 117 7.80 3.37 -16.06
CA VAL A 117 6.38 3.00 -16.00
C VAL A 117 5.72 3.80 -14.88
N ALA A 118 4.73 4.63 -15.19
CA ALA A 118 3.91 5.31 -14.22
C ALA A 118 2.71 4.45 -13.79
N ILE A 119 2.39 4.47 -12.51
CA ILE A 119 1.10 4.02 -11.96
C ILE A 119 0.46 5.24 -11.33
N THR A 120 -0.55 5.83 -11.99
CA THR A 120 -1.16 7.08 -11.54
C THR A 120 -2.68 7.07 -11.72
N ASN A 121 -3.37 7.86 -10.89
CA ASN A 121 -4.83 8.04 -10.97
C ASN A 121 -5.24 9.22 -11.86
N GLN A 122 -4.32 10.12 -12.17
CA GLN A 122 -4.58 11.31 -12.95
C GLN A 122 -4.04 11.15 -14.37
N ARG A 123 -4.93 11.28 -15.36
CA ARG A 123 -4.56 11.37 -16.78
C ARG A 123 -3.83 12.67 -17.05
N ASP A 124 -2.92 12.63 -18.00
CA ASP A 124 -2.13 13.78 -18.45
C ASP A 124 -1.34 14.42 -17.29
N SER A 125 -1.02 13.64 -16.25
CA SER A 125 -0.23 14.11 -15.11
C SER A 125 1.23 14.30 -15.51
N SER A 126 1.94 15.15 -14.77
CA SER A 126 3.35 15.45 -15.06
C SER A 126 4.25 14.21 -15.01
N VAL A 127 3.97 13.25 -14.10
CA VAL A 127 4.70 11.96 -14.05
C VAL A 127 4.38 11.11 -15.29
N GLU A 128 3.13 11.10 -15.76
CA GLU A 128 2.74 10.37 -16.97
C GLU A 128 3.48 10.88 -18.20
N LEU A 129 3.58 12.22 -18.35
CA LEU A 129 4.26 12.85 -19.47
C LEU A 129 5.77 12.54 -19.56
N GLU A 130 6.39 12.22 -18.42
CA GLU A 130 7.82 11.86 -18.32
C GLU A 130 8.04 10.32 -18.37
N SER A 131 6.99 9.52 -18.60
CA SER A 131 7.04 8.05 -18.56
C SER A 131 6.86 7.43 -19.94
N ASN A 132 7.48 6.25 -20.17
CA ASN A 132 7.34 5.49 -21.41
C ASN A 132 5.98 4.77 -21.49
N MET A 133 5.37 4.47 -20.36
CA MET A 133 4.07 3.81 -20.25
C MET A 133 3.38 4.23 -18.96
N THR A 134 2.05 4.25 -19.00
CA THR A 134 1.22 4.56 -17.82
C THR A 134 0.15 3.51 -17.62
N LEU A 135 -0.02 3.08 -16.37
CA LEU A 135 -1.16 2.28 -15.92
C LEU A 135 -2.08 3.15 -15.06
N SER A 136 -3.37 3.05 -15.33
CA SER A 136 -4.37 3.75 -14.54
C SER A 136 -4.63 3.02 -13.22
N VAL A 137 -4.72 3.78 -12.14
CA VAL A 137 -5.19 3.28 -10.85
C VAL A 137 -6.70 2.98 -10.87
N CYS A 138 -7.44 3.55 -11.82
CA CYS A 138 -8.88 3.39 -12.01
C CYS A 138 -9.76 3.86 -10.82
N ALA A 139 -9.22 4.68 -9.91
CA ALA A 139 -9.94 5.06 -8.70
C ALA A 139 -10.94 6.22 -8.91
N GLY A 140 -10.88 6.94 -10.05
CA GLY A 140 -11.65 8.15 -10.24
C GLY A 140 -11.32 9.23 -9.20
N PRO A 141 -12.19 10.22 -8.98
CA PRO A 141 -11.97 11.24 -7.97
C PRO A 141 -11.83 10.64 -6.56
N GLU A 142 -10.81 11.10 -5.82
CA GLU A 142 -10.56 10.76 -4.43
C GLU A 142 -10.27 12.04 -3.66
N LEU A 143 -11.21 12.43 -2.79
CA LEU A 143 -11.30 13.77 -2.19
C LEU A 143 -10.74 13.84 -0.78
N ALA A 144 -10.85 12.75 0.01
CA ALA A 144 -10.22 12.69 1.32
C ALA A 144 -8.71 12.88 1.21
N VAL A 145 -8.09 13.60 2.13
CA VAL A 145 -6.64 13.82 2.13
C VAL A 145 -5.89 12.47 2.22
N PRO A 146 -6.18 11.59 3.17
CA PRO A 146 -5.63 10.24 3.19
C PRO A 146 -6.23 9.39 2.06
N VAL A 147 -5.37 8.85 1.22
CA VAL A 147 -5.78 7.96 0.13
C VAL A 147 -6.17 6.57 0.65
N THR A 148 -7.18 5.95 0.04
CA THR A 148 -7.66 4.60 0.36
C THR A 148 -7.83 3.75 -0.90
N LYS A 149 -8.85 4.03 -1.72
CA LYS A 149 -9.15 3.25 -2.92
C LYS A 149 -8.05 3.33 -3.98
N SER A 150 -7.32 4.43 -4.08
CA SER A 150 -6.18 4.53 -5.00
C SER A 150 -4.99 3.67 -4.58
N VAL A 151 -4.79 3.43 -3.28
CA VAL A 151 -3.81 2.44 -2.78
C VAL A 151 -4.17 1.05 -3.33
N ILE A 152 -5.41 0.67 -3.15
CA ILE A 152 -5.93 -0.63 -3.56
C ILE A 152 -5.91 -0.79 -5.09
N GLY A 153 -6.28 0.26 -5.82
CA GLY A 153 -6.18 0.28 -7.28
C GLY A 153 -4.75 0.22 -7.80
N SER A 154 -3.80 0.87 -7.11
CA SER A 154 -2.38 0.79 -7.47
C SER A 154 -1.81 -0.62 -7.33
N ILE A 155 -2.24 -1.37 -6.31
CA ILE A 155 -1.90 -2.80 -6.18
C ILE A 155 -2.45 -3.57 -7.37
N GLY A 156 -3.73 -3.37 -7.73
CA GLY A 156 -4.35 -3.98 -8.90
C GLY A 156 -3.62 -3.66 -10.20
N ALA A 157 -3.28 -2.38 -10.43
CA ALA A 157 -2.53 -1.94 -11.61
C ALA A 157 -1.14 -2.60 -11.70
N GLY A 158 -0.43 -2.72 -10.57
CA GLY A 158 0.83 -3.45 -10.49
C GLY A 158 0.67 -4.93 -10.82
N MET A 159 -0.42 -5.57 -10.38
CA MET A 159 -0.73 -6.97 -10.74
C MET A 159 -1.04 -7.12 -12.24
N ALA A 160 -1.72 -6.15 -12.87
CA ALA A 160 -1.93 -6.15 -14.31
C ALA A 160 -0.59 -6.03 -15.08
N LEU A 161 0.31 -5.14 -14.62
CA LEU A 161 1.67 -5.02 -15.17
C LEU A 161 2.44 -6.34 -15.06
N LEU A 162 2.41 -6.96 -13.89
CA LEU A 162 3.06 -8.26 -13.69
C LEU A 162 2.49 -9.34 -14.63
N GLY A 163 1.18 -9.31 -14.87
CA GLY A 163 0.51 -10.17 -15.85
C GLY A 163 1.00 -9.98 -17.29
N ALA A 164 1.35 -8.75 -17.67
CA ALA A 164 1.93 -8.44 -18.98
C ALA A 164 3.38 -8.93 -19.10
N LEU A 165 4.17 -8.81 -18.03
CA LEU A 165 5.56 -9.32 -17.97
C LEU A 165 5.63 -10.85 -17.86
N LYS A 166 4.62 -11.46 -17.22
CA LYS A 166 4.52 -12.91 -17.00
C LYS A 166 3.09 -13.39 -17.32
N PRO A 167 2.81 -13.85 -18.54
CA PRO A 167 1.45 -14.18 -18.98
C PRO A 167 0.71 -15.17 -18.06
N GLY A 168 1.41 -16.13 -17.44
CA GLY A 168 0.82 -17.04 -16.45
C GLY A 168 0.27 -16.35 -15.21
N TYR A 169 0.78 -15.17 -14.84
CA TYR A 169 0.30 -14.39 -13.71
C TYR A 169 -1.00 -13.63 -14.01
N ALA A 170 -1.27 -13.33 -15.29
CA ALA A 170 -2.51 -12.66 -15.68
C ALA A 170 -3.77 -13.43 -15.25
N PHE A 171 -3.70 -14.76 -15.21
CA PHE A 171 -4.79 -15.60 -14.69
C PHE A 171 -5.00 -15.40 -13.19
N LYS A 172 -3.89 -15.26 -12.41
CA LYS A 172 -3.98 -15.01 -10.96
C LYS A 172 -4.59 -13.63 -10.69
N ALA A 173 -4.17 -12.60 -11.44
CA ALA A 173 -4.69 -11.24 -11.31
C ALA A 173 -6.20 -11.19 -11.62
N ARG A 174 -6.63 -11.84 -12.71
CA ARG A 174 -8.04 -11.92 -13.10
C ARG A 174 -8.88 -12.72 -12.09
N ALA A 175 -8.39 -13.88 -11.64
CA ALA A 175 -9.08 -14.68 -10.63
C ALA A 175 -9.26 -13.91 -9.31
N ALA A 176 -8.25 -13.15 -8.89
CA ALA A 176 -8.36 -12.26 -7.73
C ALA A 176 -9.41 -11.16 -7.98
N ALA A 177 -9.40 -10.51 -9.14
CA ALA A 177 -10.37 -9.47 -9.48
C ALA A 177 -11.81 -10.01 -9.44
N ASP A 178 -12.05 -11.17 -10.06
CA ASP A 178 -13.39 -11.79 -10.09
C ASP A 178 -13.86 -12.18 -8.68
N LYS A 179 -12.98 -12.67 -7.82
CA LYS A 179 -13.29 -13.06 -6.45
C LYS A 179 -13.55 -11.85 -5.54
N LEU A 180 -12.82 -10.74 -5.75
CA LEU A 180 -12.79 -9.60 -4.82
C LEU A 180 -13.75 -8.47 -5.17
N LYS A 181 -14.20 -8.32 -6.42
CA LYS A 181 -15.01 -7.18 -6.88
C LYS A 181 -16.22 -6.85 -6.01
N ASP A 182 -16.87 -7.88 -5.46
CA ASP A 182 -18.07 -7.76 -4.63
C ASP A 182 -17.84 -8.23 -3.18
N LEU A 183 -16.56 -8.40 -2.78
CA LEU A 183 -16.21 -8.90 -1.46
C LEU A 183 -16.58 -7.87 -0.38
N SER A 184 -17.36 -8.31 0.61
CA SER A 184 -17.52 -7.56 1.85
C SER A 184 -16.30 -7.77 2.73
N VAL A 185 -15.60 -6.68 3.05
CA VAL A 185 -14.41 -6.69 3.94
C VAL A 185 -14.79 -6.45 5.41
N GLN A 186 -16.08 -6.40 5.72
CA GLN A 186 -16.54 -6.25 7.12
C GLN A 186 -16.40 -7.59 7.86
N HIS A 187 -15.69 -7.56 8.97
CA HIS A 187 -15.49 -8.74 9.83
C HIS A 187 -15.55 -8.35 11.32
N PRO A 188 -16.28 -9.08 12.19
CA PRO A 188 -16.46 -8.70 13.60
C PRO A 188 -15.16 -8.51 14.36
N ARG A 189 -14.16 -9.39 14.17
CA ARG A 189 -12.84 -9.25 14.80
C ARG A 189 -12.10 -8.00 14.38
N VAL A 190 -12.23 -7.60 13.11
CA VAL A 190 -11.63 -6.37 12.59
C VAL A 190 -12.33 -5.16 13.18
N CYS A 191 -13.66 -5.16 13.24
CA CYS A 191 -14.42 -4.08 13.88
C CYS A 191 -14.08 -3.90 15.37
N ALA A 192 -13.75 -5.00 16.06
CA ALA A 192 -13.35 -4.96 17.48
C ALA A 192 -12.00 -4.25 17.72
N LEU A 193 -11.13 -4.13 16.70
CA LEU A 193 -9.83 -3.44 16.79
C LEU A 193 -9.98 -1.95 17.13
N GLN A 194 -11.10 -1.30 16.79
CA GLN A 194 -11.35 0.10 17.16
C GLN A 194 -11.16 0.31 18.66
N SER A 195 -11.72 -0.56 19.49
CA SER A 195 -11.59 -0.45 20.94
C SER A 195 -10.14 -0.64 21.41
N ALA A 196 -9.35 -1.48 20.73
CA ALA A 196 -7.95 -1.67 21.03
C ALA A 196 -7.12 -0.43 20.64
N PHE A 197 -7.34 0.14 19.45
CA PHE A 197 -6.69 1.38 19.02
C PHE A 197 -6.98 2.57 19.95
N LEU A 198 -8.23 2.72 20.42
CA LEU A 198 -8.61 3.79 21.35
C LEU A 198 -7.92 3.68 22.73
N ARG A 199 -7.49 2.49 23.14
CA ARG A 199 -6.75 2.28 24.39
C ARG A 199 -5.25 2.32 24.22
N ALA A 200 -4.76 2.12 22.97
CA ALA A 200 -3.35 2.00 22.70
C ALA A 200 -2.62 3.35 22.82
N ARG A 201 -1.43 3.33 23.42
CA ARG A 201 -0.49 4.48 23.43
C ARG A 201 0.59 4.31 22.37
N HIS A 202 1.02 3.07 22.14
CA HIS A 202 2.01 2.69 21.15
C HIS A 202 1.48 1.49 20.37
N ILE A 203 1.69 1.49 19.08
CA ILE A 203 1.16 0.45 18.19
C ILE A 203 2.29 -0.04 17.29
N TYR A 204 2.51 -1.35 17.28
CA TYR A 204 3.24 -2.00 16.21
C TYR A 204 2.26 -2.64 15.24
N VAL A 205 2.50 -2.38 13.95
CA VAL A 205 1.81 -3.08 12.87
C VAL A 205 2.83 -4.01 12.22
N ILE A 206 2.60 -5.31 12.30
CA ILE A 206 3.56 -6.32 11.88
C ILE A 206 3.03 -7.06 10.65
N GLY A 207 3.88 -7.23 9.66
CA GLY A 207 3.63 -8.06 8.51
C GLY A 207 4.89 -8.82 8.11
N ARG A 208 4.78 -9.64 7.09
CA ARG A 208 5.90 -10.31 6.45
C ARG A 208 5.61 -10.40 4.96
N ASP A 209 6.66 -10.29 4.11
CA ASP A 209 6.48 -10.33 2.65
C ASP A 209 5.50 -9.21 2.21
N THR A 210 4.50 -9.48 1.36
CA THR A 210 3.48 -8.49 0.96
C THR A 210 2.72 -7.90 2.16
N GLY A 211 2.60 -8.64 3.26
CA GLY A 211 2.01 -8.16 4.51
C GLY A 211 2.81 -7.03 5.18
N TYR A 212 4.12 -6.94 4.92
CA TYR A 212 4.93 -5.84 5.46
C TYR A 212 4.56 -4.49 4.81
N GLY A 213 4.36 -4.44 3.49
CA GLY A 213 3.86 -3.23 2.85
C GLY A 213 2.46 -2.84 3.32
N ALA A 214 1.58 -3.84 3.58
CA ALA A 214 0.28 -3.57 4.19
C ALA A 214 0.42 -3.01 5.62
N ALA A 215 1.37 -3.51 6.40
CA ALA A 215 1.66 -2.98 7.74
C ALA A 215 2.13 -1.52 7.69
N GLN A 216 2.99 -1.17 6.71
CA GLN A 216 3.44 0.21 6.50
C GLN A 216 2.27 1.16 6.21
N GLU A 217 1.35 0.76 5.33
CA GLU A 217 0.16 1.56 5.00
C GLU A 217 -0.75 1.75 6.21
N VAL A 218 -1.05 0.69 6.97
CA VAL A 218 -1.89 0.79 8.19
C VAL A 218 -1.24 1.69 9.23
N ALA A 219 0.06 1.54 9.50
CA ALA A 219 0.79 2.40 10.42
C ALA A 219 0.79 3.86 9.98
N LEU A 220 0.88 4.12 8.67
CA LEU A 220 0.77 5.46 8.10
C LEU A 220 -0.62 6.04 8.32
N LYS A 221 -1.68 5.29 8.01
CA LYS A 221 -3.07 5.74 8.17
C LYS A 221 -3.45 6.01 9.64
N LEU A 222 -2.94 5.21 10.59
CA LEU A 222 -3.14 5.49 12.01
C LEU A 222 -2.52 6.83 12.43
N LYS A 223 -1.36 7.19 11.86
CA LYS A 223 -0.73 8.51 12.08
C LYS A 223 -1.52 9.63 11.41
N GLU A 224 -1.87 9.47 10.13
CA GLU A 224 -2.53 10.50 9.32
C GLU A 224 -3.95 10.80 9.80
N CYS A 225 -4.76 9.75 10.05
CA CYS A 225 -6.19 9.89 10.36
C CYS A 225 -6.46 10.03 11.86
N CYS A 226 -5.69 9.33 12.70
CA CYS A 226 -5.97 9.19 14.13
C CYS A 226 -4.96 9.91 15.03
N ALA A 227 -3.88 10.47 14.48
CA ALA A 227 -2.76 11.03 15.23
C ALA A 227 -2.17 10.04 16.27
N LEU A 228 -2.27 8.73 16.01
CA LEU A 228 -1.74 7.68 16.85
C LEU A 228 -0.32 7.31 16.42
N HIS A 229 0.57 7.14 17.40
CA HIS A 229 1.93 6.66 17.13
C HIS A 229 1.90 5.18 16.77
N ALA A 230 2.22 4.87 15.52
CA ALA A 230 2.26 3.52 14.99
C ALA A 230 3.49 3.31 14.11
N GLU A 231 4.16 2.18 14.28
CA GLU A 231 5.33 1.77 13.48
C GLU A 231 5.09 0.41 12.83
N ALA A 232 5.58 0.28 11.60
CA ALA A 232 5.49 -0.97 10.85
C ALA A 232 6.81 -1.74 10.93
N TYR A 233 6.72 -3.06 11.15
CA TYR A 233 7.87 -3.95 11.15
C TYR A 233 7.59 -5.24 10.38
N SER A 234 8.66 -5.80 9.80
CA SER A 234 8.67 -7.20 9.40
C SER A 234 8.71 -8.09 10.64
N SER A 235 7.98 -9.22 10.64
CA SER A 235 7.90 -10.14 11.79
C SER A 235 9.25 -10.67 12.27
N SER A 236 10.26 -10.75 11.39
CA SER A 236 11.61 -11.10 11.82
C SER A 236 12.37 -9.90 12.37
N GLU A 237 12.29 -8.74 11.71
CA GLU A 237 13.06 -7.55 12.07
C GLU A 237 12.66 -7.02 13.46
N VAL A 238 11.38 -7.06 13.79
CA VAL A 238 10.86 -6.58 15.07
C VAL A 238 11.49 -7.29 16.27
N LEU A 239 12.01 -8.51 16.09
CA LEU A 239 12.66 -9.30 17.14
C LEU A 239 14.13 -8.90 17.37
N HIS A 240 14.74 -8.13 16.48
CA HIS A 240 16.14 -7.69 16.52
C HIS A 240 16.36 -6.31 17.18
N GLY A 241 15.55 -5.98 18.19
CA GLY A 241 15.70 -4.73 18.94
C GLY A 241 14.37 -4.08 19.28
N PRO A 242 13.47 -3.79 18.32
CA PRO A 242 12.18 -3.14 18.56
C PRO A 242 11.30 -3.85 19.60
N LEU A 243 11.43 -5.17 19.76
CA LEU A 243 10.76 -5.96 20.81
C LEU A 243 11.01 -5.38 22.22
N GLN A 244 12.10 -4.66 22.47
CA GLN A 244 12.37 -4.01 23.75
C GLN A 244 11.27 -3.05 24.20
N LEU A 245 10.55 -2.42 23.27
CA LEU A 245 9.42 -1.55 23.60
C LEU A 245 8.24 -2.30 24.26
N ALA A 246 8.18 -3.62 24.13
CA ALA A 246 7.18 -4.47 24.79
C ALA A 246 7.32 -4.51 26.34
N THR A 247 8.35 -3.88 26.92
CA THR A 247 8.43 -3.61 28.36
C THR A 247 7.46 -2.50 28.82
N ASN A 248 6.83 -1.79 27.88
CA ASN A 248 5.77 -0.82 28.11
C ASN A 248 4.46 -1.35 27.49
N PRO A 249 3.29 -0.80 27.89
CA PRO A 249 2.03 -1.15 27.27
C PRO A 249 2.08 -0.90 25.74
N LEU A 250 1.99 -1.98 24.97
CA LEU A 250 2.11 -1.99 23.52
C LEU A 250 0.97 -2.82 22.92
N MET A 251 0.28 -2.27 21.93
CA MET A 251 -0.63 -3.00 21.06
C MET A 251 0.13 -3.49 19.84
N VAL A 252 -0.08 -4.73 19.46
CA VAL A 252 0.52 -5.37 18.28
C VAL A 252 -0.60 -5.83 17.36
N LEU A 253 -0.69 -5.23 16.18
CA LEU A 253 -1.53 -5.68 15.08
C LEU A 253 -0.69 -6.46 14.07
N MET A 254 -1.07 -7.68 13.75
CA MET A 254 -0.38 -8.51 12.75
C MET A 254 -1.28 -8.72 11.53
N LEU A 255 -0.75 -8.47 10.35
CA LEU A 255 -1.42 -8.64 9.06
C LEU A 255 -0.86 -9.87 8.33
N ASP A 256 -1.67 -10.92 8.26
CA ASP A 256 -1.27 -12.22 7.73
C ASP A 256 -1.93 -12.48 6.37
N THR A 257 -1.13 -12.42 5.32
CA THR A 257 -1.53 -12.64 3.93
C THR A 257 -1.68 -14.11 3.54
N GLY A 258 -1.52 -15.05 4.48
CA GLY A 258 -1.77 -16.47 4.28
C GLY A 258 -0.67 -17.23 3.54
N ILE A 259 0.50 -16.60 3.29
CA ILE A 259 1.63 -17.28 2.64
C ILE A 259 2.19 -18.33 3.59
N ALA A 260 2.19 -19.61 3.19
CA ALA A 260 2.63 -20.71 4.05
C ALA A 260 4.09 -20.53 4.55
N ALA A 261 4.98 -20.07 3.69
CA ALA A 261 6.41 -19.91 4.01
C ALA A 261 6.72 -18.85 5.09
N ILE A 262 5.77 -17.96 5.42
CA ILE A 262 6.00 -16.93 6.44
C ILE A 262 5.35 -17.24 7.78
N GLN A 263 4.57 -18.31 7.89
CA GLN A 263 3.77 -18.61 9.10
C GLN A 263 4.64 -18.77 10.33
N ASP A 264 5.71 -19.55 10.26
CA ASP A 264 6.64 -19.76 11.39
C ASP A 264 7.20 -18.43 11.93
N SER A 265 7.50 -17.48 11.04
CA SER A 265 8.02 -16.15 11.43
C SER A 265 6.95 -15.29 12.11
N LEU A 266 5.70 -15.37 11.64
CA LEU A 266 4.57 -14.67 12.27
C LEU A 266 4.24 -15.30 13.62
N ASP A 267 4.21 -16.64 13.71
CA ASP A 267 3.93 -17.38 14.95
C ASP A 267 4.99 -17.09 16.02
N GLN A 268 6.27 -17.03 15.62
CA GLN A 268 7.35 -16.66 16.52
C GLN A 268 7.18 -15.23 17.07
N ALA A 269 6.85 -14.27 16.22
CA ALA A 269 6.62 -12.90 16.66
C ALA A 269 5.39 -12.81 17.59
N GLU A 270 4.27 -13.43 17.22
CA GLU A 270 3.05 -13.51 18.04
C GLU A 270 3.34 -14.08 19.43
N ALA A 271 4.05 -15.21 19.49
CA ALA A 271 4.42 -15.86 20.76
C ALA A 271 5.31 -14.97 21.64
N ARG A 272 6.28 -14.25 21.03
CA ARG A 272 7.21 -13.39 21.77
C ARG A 272 6.51 -12.18 22.38
N PHE A 273 5.59 -11.53 21.66
CA PHE A 273 4.82 -10.41 22.19
C PHE A 273 3.78 -10.87 23.23
N SER A 274 3.11 -12.00 22.99
CA SER A 274 2.15 -12.56 23.95
C SER A 274 2.82 -12.99 25.26
N ALA A 275 4.06 -13.47 25.23
CA ALA A 275 4.80 -13.89 26.41
C ALA A 275 5.16 -12.72 27.35
N VAL A 276 5.04 -11.48 26.90
CA VAL A 276 5.26 -10.24 27.69
C VAL A 276 3.98 -9.41 27.84
N ASP A 277 2.83 -10.06 27.75
CA ASP A 277 1.49 -9.50 27.99
C ASP A 277 1.12 -8.31 27.08
N CYS A 278 1.65 -8.24 25.86
CA CYS A 278 1.19 -7.27 24.85
C CYS A 278 -0.24 -7.60 24.40
N ASP A 279 -1.01 -6.55 24.04
CA ASP A 279 -2.33 -6.71 23.41
C ASP A 279 -2.15 -7.08 21.92
N VAL A 280 -2.14 -8.38 21.61
CA VAL A 280 -1.79 -8.92 20.29
C VAL A 280 -3.05 -9.30 19.51
N HIS A 281 -3.17 -8.78 18.29
CA HIS A 281 -4.25 -9.07 17.36
C HIS A 281 -3.67 -9.49 16.00
N ARG A 282 -3.95 -10.70 15.56
CA ARG A 282 -3.57 -11.19 14.22
C ARG A 282 -4.81 -11.35 13.37
N ILE A 283 -4.85 -10.62 12.25
CA ILE A 283 -5.91 -10.68 11.24
C ILE A 283 -5.37 -11.45 10.04
N ARG A 284 -6.06 -12.51 9.69
CA ARG A 284 -5.69 -13.44 8.62
C ARG A 284 -6.58 -13.27 7.40
N ILE A 285 -6.00 -13.42 6.22
CA ILE A 285 -6.78 -13.40 4.97
C ILE A 285 -7.86 -14.47 4.92
N SER A 286 -7.67 -15.60 5.59
CA SER A 286 -8.66 -16.69 5.71
C SER A 286 -9.98 -16.25 6.35
N GLU A 287 -9.94 -15.23 7.21
CA GLU A 287 -11.14 -14.67 7.85
C GLU A 287 -12.10 -14.04 6.82
N PHE A 288 -11.62 -13.73 5.62
CA PHE A 288 -12.41 -13.18 4.50
C PHE A 288 -12.75 -14.22 3.42
N CYS A 289 -12.58 -15.51 3.71
CA CYS A 289 -12.78 -16.61 2.74
C CYS A 289 -11.94 -16.45 1.45
N CYS A 290 -10.72 -15.95 1.59
CA CYS A 290 -9.82 -15.60 0.49
C CYS A 290 -8.47 -16.35 0.55
N ASP A 291 -8.47 -17.63 0.93
CA ASP A 291 -7.24 -18.40 1.20
C ASP A 291 -6.35 -18.65 -0.02
N GLU A 292 -6.88 -18.62 -1.23
CA GLU A 292 -6.16 -19.00 -2.45
C GLU A 292 -6.07 -17.86 -3.47
N ILE A 293 -5.71 -16.66 -3.00
CA ILE A 293 -5.47 -15.52 -3.90
C ILE A 293 -3.99 -15.12 -3.91
N ALA A 294 -3.59 -14.37 -4.93
CA ALA A 294 -2.22 -13.84 -5.00
C ALA A 294 -1.90 -13.00 -3.76
N PRO A 295 -0.69 -13.12 -3.18
CA PRO A 295 -0.32 -12.41 -1.94
C PRO A 295 -0.50 -10.89 -1.98
N ALA A 296 -0.25 -10.24 -3.14
CA ALA A 296 -0.54 -8.82 -3.30
C ALA A 296 -2.05 -8.51 -3.20
N ALA A 297 -2.92 -9.38 -3.73
CA ALA A 297 -4.37 -9.26 -3.57
C ALA A 297 -4.81 -9.49 -2.12
N ALA A 298 -4.18 -10.43 -1.41
CA ALA A 298 -4.43 -10.65 0.02
C ALA A 298 -4.09 -9.40 0.85
N ALA A 299 -2.96 -8.74 0.56
CA ALA A 299 -2.59 -7.47 1.18
C ALA A 299 -3.65 -6.37 0.91
N ALA A 300 -4.17 -6.30 -0.33
CA ALA A 300 -5.24 -5.36 -0.69
C ALA A 300 -6.53 -5.60 0.11
N VAL A 301 -6.94 -6.85 0.34
CA VAL A 301 -8.12 -7.17 1.17
C VAL A 301 -7.91 -6.75 2.62
N LEU A 302 -6.75 -7.07 3.21
CA LEU A 302 -6.43 -6.68 4.58
C LEU A 302 -6.44 -5.16 4.74
N LEU A 303 -5.89 -4.41 3.79
CA LEU A 303 -5.92 -2.94 3.80
C LEU A 303 -7.35 -2.41 3.70
N ALA A 304 -8.14 -2.92 2.75
CA ALA A 304 -9.54 -2.50 2.59
C ALA A 304 -10.38 -2.77 3.85
N ALA A 305 -10.09 -3.84 4.59
CA ALA A 305 -10.74 -4.15 5.86
C ALA A 305 -10.31 -3.18 6.98
N MET A 306 -9.07 -2.69 6.96
CA MET A 306 -8.57 -1.78 7.99
C MET A 306 -9.05 -0.33 7.83
N TYR A 307 -9.32 0.14 6.61
CA TYR A 307 -9.74 1.53 6.39
C TYR A 307 -10.99 1.94 7.18
N PRO A 308 -12.10 1.17 7.20
CA PRO A 308 -13.26 1.51 8.02
C PRO A 308 -12.97 1.55 9.52
N VAL A 309 -12.07 0.71 10.02
CA VAL A 309 -11.68 0.69 11.43
C VAL A 309 -10.90 1.94 11.79
N ILE A 310 -9.95 2.33 10.96
CA ILE A 310 -9.14 3.56 11.12
C ILE A 310 -10.06 4.78 11.06
N LEU A 311 -10.97 4.85 10.08
CA LEU A 311 -11.98 5.90 9.97
C LEU A 311 -12.81 6.02 11.25
N ASN A 312 -13.37 4.91 11.72
CA ASN A 312 -14.21 4.92 12.93
C ASN A 312 -13.40 5.27 14.18
N THR A 313 -12.12 4.90 14.23
CA THR A 313 -11.21 5.31 15.31
C THR A 313 -10.97 6.82 15.30
N ALA A 314 -10.70 7.41 14.13
CA ALA A 314 -10.52 8.84 13.97
C ALA A 314 -11.77 9.63 14.42
N LEU A 315 -12.96 9.19 13.98
CA LEU A 315 -14.23 9.81 14.37
C LEU A 315 -14.49 9.70 15.86
N ALA A 316 -14.18 8.56 16.49
CA ALA A 316 -14.31 8.37 17.94
C ALA A 316 -13.33 9.25 18.74
N LEU A 317 -12.18 9.62 18.16
CA LEU A 317 -11.23 10.58 18.72
C LEU A 317 -11.64 12.05 18.47
N GLY A 318 -12.75 12.29 17.75
CA GLY A 318 -13.22 13.63 17.41
C GLY A 318 -12.43 14.29 16.26
N LEU A 319 -11.70 13.49 15.47
CA LEU A 319 -10.91 13.96 14.33
C LEU A 319 -11.72 13.85 13.03
N ASP A 320 -11.39 14.70 12.05
CA ASP A 320 -11.91 14.58 10.69
C ASP A 320 -10.85 13.93 9.80
N PRO A 321 -10.99 12.64 9.46
CA PRO A 321 -10.02 11.95 8.61
C PRO A 321 -10.04 12.44 7.14
N ASP A 322 -11.08 13.15 6.69
CA ASP A 322 -11.11 13.72 5.33
C ASP A 322 -10.14 14.88 5.17
N VAL A 323 -9.94 15.66 6.25
CA VAL A 323 -9.14 16.88 6.27
C VAL A 323 -8.30 16.94 7.54
N PRO A 324 -7.26 16.08 7.67
CA PRO A 324 -6.35 16.15 8.82
C PRO A 324 -5.71 17.53 8.94
N GLU A 325 -5.63 18.06 10.15
CA GLU A 325 -5.28 19.46 10.44
C GLU A 325 -3.91 19.88 9.87
N THR A 326 -2.94 18.96 9.84
CA THR A 326 -1.54 19.24 9.45
C THR A 326 -1.17 18.75 8.07
N LEU A 327 -2.12 18.14 7.33
CA LEU A 327 -1.86 17.54 6.03
C LEU A 327 -2.61 18.24 4.90
N SER A 328 -2.09 18.14 3.70
CA SER A 328 -2.72 18.59 2.46
C SER A 328 -2.77 17.46 1.43
N LYS A 329 -3.76 17.51 0.51
CA LYS A 329 -3.98 16.46 -0.49
C LYS A 329 -2.76 16.21 -1.39
N VAL A 330 -2.02 17.26 -1.72
CA VAL A 330 -0.77 17.17 -2.47
C VAL A 330 0.33 17.84 -1.66
N THR A 331 1.31 17.06 -1.25
CA THR A 331 2.48 17.58 -0.55
C THR A 331 3.54 17.98 -1.56
N GLN A 332 3.98 19.24 -1.50
CA GLN A 332 5.09 19.74 -2.31
C GLN A 332 6.40 19.47 -1.59
N THR A 333 7.23 18.58 -2.16
CA THR A 333 8.58 18.26 -1.67
C THR A 333 9.58 18.43 -2.80
N LYS A 334 10.80 18.90 -2.46
CA LYS A 334 11.92 19.06 -3.40
C LYS A 334 12.91 17.92 -3.26
#